data_c669d73a23bb43d8e419cae3487aa12b
#
_entry.id   c669d73a23bb43d8e419cae3487aa12b
#
_cell.length_a   1.000
_cell.length_b   1.000
_cell.length_c   1.000
_cell.angle_alpha   90.00
_cell.angle_beta   90.00
_cell.angle_gamma   90.00
#
_symmetry.space_group_name_H-M   'P 1'
#
loop_
_entity.id
_entity.type
_entity.pdbx_description
1 polymer ?
#
loop_
_entity_poly.entity_id
_entity_poly.type
_entity_poly.pdbx_seq_one_letter_code
_entity_poly.pdbx_strand_id
1 'polypeptide(L)' 'MPGGRLTQQERRQIAQGLADDLAYAEIARRLDRPTSTITREVMRNGGPTAYRADLAHRATEQ' A
#
# COMPACT_ATOMS: atom_id res chain seq x y z
N MET A 1 -3.48 -19.45 3.29
CA MET A 1 -3.58 -18.95 3.16
C MET A 1 -3.76 -18.12 2.97
N PRO A 2 -4.05 -18.56 3.16
CA PRO A 2 -4.37 -17.56 2.54
C PRO A 2 -3.70 -16.37 2.72
N GLY A 3 -2.97 -16.10 2.58
CA GLY A 3 -2.19 -14.99 2.62
C GLY A 3 -2.82 -13.74 2.19
N GLY A 4 -3.98 -13.55 2.57
CA GLY A 4 -4.67 -12.39 2.06
C GLY A 4 -4.32 -11.10 2.76
N ARG A 5 -3.81 -11.17 3.97
CA ARG A 5 -3.63 -9.95 4.73
C ARG A 5 -2.26 -9.35 4.56
N LEU A 6 -2.24 -8.05 4.38
CA LEU A 6 -1.01 -7.29 4.32
C LEU A 6 -0.59 -6.89 5.72
N THR A 7 0.71 -6.97 5.99
CA THR A 7 1.23 -6.50 7.27
C THR A 7 1.30 -4.99 7.27
N GLN A 8 1.47 -4.41 8.44
CA GLN A 8 1.62 -2.96 8.54
C GLN A 8 2.86 -2.49 7.79
N GLN A 9 3.92 -3.26 7.85
CA GLN A 9 5.13 -2.90 7.11
C GLN A 9 4.89 -2.91 5.61
N GLU A 10 4.13 -3.89 5.12
CA GLU A 10 3.80 -3.93 3.70
C GLU A 10 2.97 -2.72 3.30
N ARG A 11 2.04 -2.32 4.15
CA ARG A 11 1.23 -1.15 3.86
C ARG A 11 2.06 0.12 3.79
N ARG A 12 3.06 0.23 4.66
CA ARG A 12 3.98 1.37 4.60
C ARG A 12 4.76 1.37 3.29
N GLN A 13 5.16 0.19 2.83
CA GLN A 13 5.88 0.09 1.57
C GLN A 13 4.98 0.48 0.39
N ILE A 14 3.70 0.12 0.46
CA ILE A 14 2.76 0.55 -0.57
C ILE A 14 2.66 2.07 -0.58
N ALA A 15 2.48 2.67 0.58
CA ALA A 15 2.37 4.12 0.66
C ALA A 15 3.64 4.81 0.17
N GLN A 16 4.79 4.26 0.53
CA GLN A 16 6.04 4.83 0.05
C GLN A 16 6.16 4.71 -1.46
N GLY A 17 5.77 3.56 -2.01
CA GLY A 17 5.78 3.38 -3.45
C GLY A 17 4.88 4.36 -4.16
N LEU A 18 3.70 4.61 -3.60
CA LEU A 18 2.78 5.58 -4.18
C LEU A 18 3.37 6.99 -4.12
N ALA A 19 4.03 7.31 -3.02
CA ALA A 19 4.69 8.61 -2.89
C ALA A 19 5.79 8.78 -3.92
N ASP A 20 6.42 7.67 -4.31
CA ASP A 20 7.48 7.67 -5.31
C ASP A 20 6.94 7.51 -6.73
N ASP A 21 5.63 7.58 -6.90
CA ASP A 21 4.96 7.47 -8.20
C ASP A 21 5.19 6.11 -8.87
N LEU A 22 5.34 5.07 -8.08
CA LEU A 22 5.49 3.73 -8.63
C LEU A 22 4.13 3.18 -9.07
N ALA A 23 4.13 2.41 -10.14
CA ALA A 23 2.92 1.71 -10.57
C ALA A 23 2.58 0.61 -9.58
N TYR A 24 1.30 0.26 -9.52
CA TYR A 24 0.86 -0.82 -8.63
C TYR A 24 1.62 -2.12 -8.91
N ALA A 25 1.87 -2.41 -10.18
CA ALA A 25 2.58 -3.63 -10.55
C ALA A 25 3.99 -3.64 -9.96
N GLU A 26 4.65 -2.49 -9.96
CA GLU A 26 5.99 -2.40 -9.42
C GLU A 26 5.98 -2.59 -7.91
N ILE A 27 5.01 -1.98 -7.23
CA ILE A 27 4.88 -2.14 -5.78
C ILE A 27 4.61 -3.61 -5.46
N ALA A 28 3.72 -4.23 -6.21
CA ALA A 28 3.38 -5.63 -5.99
C ALA A 28 4.59 -6.53 -6.15
N ARG A 29 5.41 -6.26 -7.17
CA ARG A 29 6.59 -7.05 -7.41
C ARG A 29 7.57 -6.96 -6.24
N ARG A 30 7.73 -5.78 -5.69
CA ARG A 30 8.64 -5.58 -4.56
C ARG A 30 8.18 -6.30 -3.31
N LEU A 31 6.87 -6.43 -3.16
CA LEU A 31 6.29 -7.10 -2.01
C LEU A 31 6.04 -8.58 -2.26
N ASP A 32 6.30 -9.05 -3.46
CA ASP A 32 6.03 -10.43 -3.85
C ASP A 32 4.55 -10.76 -3.66
N ARG A 33 3.70 -9.85 -4.11
CA ARG A 33 2.25 -9.99 -4.02
C ARG A 33 1.63 -9.75 -5.38
N PRO A 34 0.44 -10.32 -5.63
CA PRO A 34 -0.26 -10.02 -6.89
C PRO A 34 -0.63 -8.55 -6.98
N THR A 35 -0.59 -8.01 -8.20
CA THR A 35 -0.96 -6.63 -8.41
C THR A 35 -2.38 -6.34 -7.95
N SER A 36 -3.29 -7.31 -8.14
CA SER A 36 -4.68 -7.12 -7.72
C SER A 36 -4.80 -6.91 -6.21
N THR A 37 -3.90 -7.53 -5.44
CA THR A 37 -3.90 -7.34 -4.00
C THR A 37 -3.59 -5.89 -3.65
N ILE A 38 -2.61 -5.31 -4.34
CA ILE A 38 -2.21 -3.93 -4.08
C ILE A 38 -3.33 -2.98 -4.51
N THR A 39 -3.87 -3.19 -5.71
CA THR A 39 -4.96 -2.35 -6.21
C THR A 39 -6.15 -2.37 -5.27
N ARG A 40 -6.54 -3.56 -4.83
CA ARG A 40 -7.70 -3.71 -3.96
C ARG A 40 -7.46 -3.02 -2.61
N GLU A 41 -6.27 -3.17 -2.07
CA GLU A 41 -5.94 -2.54 -0.80
C GLU A 41 -6.03 -1.02 -0.89
N VAL A 42 -5.43 -0.45 -1.94
CA VAL A 42 -5.41 0.99 -2.12
C VAL A 42 -6.82 1.53 -2.35
N MET A 43 -7.59 0.88 -3.22
CA MET A 43 -8.92 1.37 -3.54
C MET A 43 -9.88 1.24 -2.38
N ARG A 44 -9.72 0.20 -1.57
CA ARG A 44 -10.57 0.03 -0.39
C ARG A 44 -10.34 1.14 0.63
N ASN A 45 -9.19 1.77 0.60
CA ASN A 45 -8.83 2.82 1.53
C ASN A 45 -8.93 4.22 0.91
N GLY A 46 -9.71 4.35 -0.15
CA GLY A 46 -10.00 5.68 -0.70
C GLY A 46 -9.12 6.12 -1.84
N GLY A 47 -8.28 5.23 -2.36
CA GLY A 47 -7.42 5.57 -3.49
C GLY A 47 -6.02 5.95 -3.06
N PRO A 48 -5.14 6.20 -4.03
CA PRO A 48 -3.72 6.41 -3.72
C PRO A 48 -3.45 7.61 -2.82
N THR A 49 -4.12 8.72 -3.06
CA THR A 49 -3.87 9.92 -2.26
C THR A 49 -4.31 9.72 -0.81
N ALA A 50 -5.50 9.15 -0.62
CA ALA A 50 -6.00 8.92 0.73
C ALA A 50 -5.14 7.90 1.47
N TYR A 51 -4.66 6.91 0.74
CA TYR A 51 -3.84 5.87 1.34
C TYR A 51 -2.55 6.46 1.91
N ARG A 52 -1.89 7.31 1.13
CA ARG A 52 -0.65 7.94 1.58
C ARG A 52 -0.89 8.88 2.76
N ALA A 53 -1.97 9.64 2.68
CA ALA A 53 -2.29 10.59 3.74
C ALA A 53 -2.58 9.88 5.06
N ASP A 54 -3.29 8.76 4.99
CA ASP A 54 -3.63 8.00 6.18
C ASP A 54 -2.37 7.50 6.90
N LEU A 55 -1.42 6.95 6.14
CA LEU A 55 -0.20 6.45 6.75
C LEU A 55 0.67 7.57 7.28
N ALA A 56 0.74 8.69 6.58
CA ALA A 56 1.51 9.83 7.04
C ALA A 56 0.92 10.37 8.35
N HIS A 57 -0.40 10.41 8.42
CA HIS A 57 -1.08 10.88 9.61
C HIS A 57 -0.79 9.98 10.81
N ARG A 58 -0.86 8.67 10.59
CA ARG A 58 -0.58 7.72 11.66
C ARG A 58 0.86 7.84 12.16
N ALA A 59 1.80 8.02 11.24
CA ALA A 59 3.19 8.16 11.61
C ALA A 59 3.40 9.40 12.46
N THR A 60 2.68 10.46 12.12
CA THR A 60 2.80 11.72 12.88
C THR A 60 2.25 11.58 14.28
N GLU A 61 1.24 10.77 14.46
CA GLU A 61 0.61 10.60 15.75
C GLU A 61 1.46 9.81 16.73
N GLN A 62 2.44 9.13 16.24
CA GLN A 62 3.32 8.37 17.10
C GLN A 62 4.46 9.22 17.61
#